data_071fff77a8687fcc3c1d8595875fc5d5
#
_entry.id   071fff77a8687fcc3c1d8595875fc5d5
#
_cell.length_a   1.000
_cell.length_b   1.000
_cell.length_c   1.000
_cell.angle_alpha   90.00
_cell.angle_beta   90.00
_cell.angle_gamma   90.00
#
_symmetry.space_group_name_H-M   'P 1'
#
loop_
_entity.id
_entity.type
_entity.pdbx_description
1 polymer ?
#
loop_
_entity_poly.entity_id
_entity_poly.type
_entity_poly.pdbx_seq_one_letter_code
_entity_poly.pdbx_strand_id
1 'polypeptide(L)'
;MTAYNSVISDLKNIVELIECDGQITLGHVAPVRNCVATATDEAQCLAMLVRREGETLDELLQRLDAAIADAYENDRFADEINRPQPSPAQPRKRRR
;
A
#
# COMPACT_ATOMS: atom_id res chain seq x y z
N MET A 1 20.45 -3.75 -17.32
CA MET A 1 19.48 -3.96 -16.32
C MET A 1 18.13 -3.38 -16.68
N THR A 2 17.39 -4.11 -17.40
CA THR A 2 16.12 -3.62 -17.87
C THR A 2 14.97 -4.53 -17.47
N ALA A 3 15.29 -5.58 -16.72
CA ALA A 3 14.30 -6.60 -16.47
C ALA A 3 13.10 -6.08 -15.70
N TYR A 4 13.28 -5.08 -14.86
CA TYR A 4 12.18 -4.61 -14.05
C TYR A 4 11.46 -3.41 -14.62
N ASN A 5 11.81 -3.01 -15.83
CA ASN A 5 11.25 -1.78 -16.37
C ASN A 5 9.75 -1.81 -16.53
N SER A 6 9.20 -2.94 -16.95
CA SER A 6 7.80 -2.97 -17.28
C SER A 6 6.91 -2.82 -16.05
N VAL A 7 7.35 -3.31 -14.90
CA VAL A 7 6.54 -3.23 -13.69
C VAL A 7 7.01 -2.08 -12.79
N ILE A 8 8.29 -2.04 -12.51
CA ILE A 8 8.81 -1.07 -11.56
C ILE A 8 8.67 0.36 -12.08
N SER A 9 8.90 0.57 -13.37
CA SER A 9 8.82 1.92 -13.90
C SER A 9 7.40 2.47 -13.89
N ASP A 10 6.39 1.59 -13.82
CA ASP A 10 5.01 2.05 -13.71
C ASP A 10 4.63 2.36 -12.28
N LEU A 11 5.49 2.04 -11.32
CA LEU A 11 5.23 2.26 -9.92
C LEU A 11 6.05 3.43 -9.43
N LYS A 12 5.80 4.59 -10.01
CA LYS A 12 6.66 5.76 -9.77
C LYS A 12 6.68 6.19 -8.33
N ASN A 13 5.56 6.06 -7.64
CA ASN A 13 5.51 6.51 -6.25
C ASN A 13 6.30 5.58 -5.35
N ILE A 14 6.28 4.29 -5.64
CA ILE A 14 7.08 3.34 -4.90
C ILE A 14 8.56 3.59 -5.17
N VAL A 15 8.91 3.79 -6.44
CA VAL A 15 10.31 4.03 -6.80
C VAL A 15 10.81 5.29 -6.10
N GLU A 16 10.02 6.35 -6.14
CA GLU A 16 10.42 7.60 -5.55
C GLU A 16 10.58 7.47 -4.04
N LEU A 17 9.69 6.74 -3.41
CA LEU A 17 9.77 6.52 -1.98
C LEU A 17 11.07 5.81 -1.60
N ILE A 18 11.40 4.75 -2.33
CA ILE A 18 12.61 4.00 -2.05
C ILE A 18 13.85 4.87 -2.25
N GLU A 19 13.83 5.70 -3.28
CA GLU A 19 14.99 6.55 -3.55
C GLU A 19 15.12 7.68 -2.54
N CYS A 20 14.08 7.94 -1.78
CA CYS A 20 14.12 8.92 -0.71
C CYS A 20 14.24 8.26 0.65
N ASP A 21 14.84 7.07 0.68
CA ASP A 21 15.14 6.34 1.91
C ASP A 21 13.91 5.80 2.63
N GLY A 22 12.81 5.64 1.91
CA GLY A 22 11.65 4.98 2.47
C GLY A 22 11.78 3.47 2.41
N GLN A 23 10.76 2.79 2.89
CA GLN A 23 10.75 1.33 2.95
C GLN A 23 9.43 0.78 2.43
N ILE A 24 9.54 -0.33 1.73
CA ILE A 24 8.40 -1.11 1.29
C ILE A 24 8.54 -2.50 1.90
N THR A 25 7.48 -3.00 2.51
CA THR A 25 7.44 -4.36 2.99
C THR A 25 6.36 -5.12 2.23
N LEU A 26 6.72 -6.28 1.74
CA LEU A 26 5.78 -7.10 0.98
C LEU A 26 5.91 -8.54 1.42
N GLY A 27 4.80 -9.13 1.82
CA GLY A 27 4.82 -10.52 2.22
C GLY A 27 4.04 -10.74 3.50
N HIS A 28 4.30 -11.86 4.14
CA HIS A 28 3.64 -12.21 5.39
C HIS A 28 4.39 -11.60 6.56
N VAL A 29 3.71 -10.80 7.32
CA VAL A 29 4.29 -10.12 8.47
C VAL A 29 3.44 -10.47 9.69
N ALA A 30 4.06 -11.09 10.68
CA ALA A 30 3.32 -11.46 11.88
C ALA A 30 2.80 -10.21 12.57
N PRO A 31 1.65 -10.23 13.19
CA PRO A 31 0.73 -11.36 13.33
C PRO A 31 -0.30 -11.47 12.21
N VAL A 32 -0.17 -10.72 11.15
CA VAL A 32 -1.14 -10.74 10.07
C VAL A 32 -0.93 -12.01 9.25
N ARG A 33 -1.99 -12.73 9.01
CA ARG A 33 -1.89 -14.00 8.30
C ARG A 33 -1.77 -13.84 6.81
N ASN A 34 -2.34 -12.78 6.28
CA ASN A 34 -2.35 -12.56 4.85
C ASN A 34 -1.09 -11.84 4.41
N CYS A 35 -0.81 -11.93 3.13
CA CYS A 35 0.25 -11.13 2.54
C CYS A 35 -0.13 -9.66 2.65
N VAL A 36 0.81 -8.83 3.05
CA VAL A 36 0.57 -7.41 3.21
C VAL A 36 1.58 -6.62 2.40
N ALA A 37 1.23 -5.39 2.10
CA ALA A 37 2.14 -4.45 1.45
C ALA A 37 2.10 -3.17 2.24
N THR A 38 3.23 -2.74 2.75
CA THR A 38 3.29 -1.51 3.53
C THR A 38 4.32 -0.56 2.96
N ALA A 39 4.11 0.72 3.20
CA ALA A 39 5.01 1.76 2.75
C ALA A 39 5.21 2.75 3.88
N THR A 40 6.48 3.03 4.19
CA THR A 40 6.82 4.00 5.23
C THR A 40 7.90 4.93 4.73
N ASP A 41 7.82 6.19 5.14
CA ASP A 41 8.96 7.09 4.94
C ASP A 41 9.66 7.27 6.28
N GLU A 42 10.55 8.24 6.36
CA GLU A 42 11.31 8.44 7.60
C GLU A 42 10.43 8.84 8.77
N ALA A 43 9.30 9.43 8.50
CA ALA A 43 8.50 10.03 9.56
C ALA A 43 7.27 9.19 9.91
N GLN A 44 6.74 8.44 8.97
CA GLN A 44 5.43 7.86 9.21
C GLN A 44 5.15 6.71 8.24
N CYS A 45 4.16 5.93 8.62
CA CYS A 45 3.64 4.89 7.76
C CYS A 45 2.62 5.53 6.81
N LEU A 46 2.84 5.32 5.52
CA LEU A 46 1.98 5.94 4.51
C LEU A 46 0.81 5.05 4.13
N ALA A 47 1.02 3.74 4.11
CA ALA A 47 -0.03 2.83 3.69
C ALA A 47 0.27 1.43 4.22
N MET A 48 -0.78 0.74 4.60
CA MET A 48 -0.72 -0.67 5.00
C MET A 48 -1.88 -1.37 4.35
N LEU A 49 -1.57 -2.20 3.36
CA LEU A 49 -2.59 -2.88 2.58
C LEU A 49 -2.53 -4.38 2.83
N VAL A 50 -3.68 -5.01 2.78
CA VAL A 50 -3.78 -6.46 2.88
C VAL A 50 -4.17 -6.99 1.50
N ARG A 51 -3.41 -7.99 1.03
CA ARG A 51 -3.68 -8.58 -0.27
C ARG A 51 -5.06 -9.21 -0.27
N ARG A 52 -5.81 -8.92 -1.30
CA ARG A 52 -7.17 -9.44 -1.44
C ARG A 52 -7.15 -10.80 -2.08
N GLU A 53 -8.23 -11.53 -1.85
CA GLU A 53 -8.38 -12.83 -2.51
C GLU A 53 -8.40 -12.63 -4.01
N GLY A 54 -7.59 -13.40 -4.72
CA GLY A 54 -7.53 -13.30 -6.16
C GLY A 54 -6.66 -12.17 -6.69
N GLU A 55 -6.17 -11.32 -5.81
CA GLU A 55 -5.33 -10.19 -6.22
C GLU A 55 -3.92 -10.68 -6.52
N THR A 56 -3.40 -10.30 -7.68
CA THR A 56 -2.01 -10.63 -8.00
C THR A 56 -1.07 -9.69 -7.25
N LEU A 57 0.20 -10.07 -7.16
CA LEU A 57 1.17 -9.19 -6.52
C LEU A 57 1.32 -7.88 -7.30
N ASP A 58 1.24 -7.96 -8.61
CA ASP A 58 1.29 -6.77 -9.44
C ASP A 58 0.15 -5.81 -9.08
N GLU A 59 -1.05 -6.36 -8.95
CA GLU A 59 -2.20 -5.54 -8.59
C GLU A 59 -2.05 -4.94 -7.20
N LEU A 60 -1.52 -5.72 -6.26
CA LEU A 60 -1.30 -5.23 -4.91
C LEU A 60 -0.29 -4.09 -4.91
N LEU A 61 0.78 -4.22 -5.66
CA LEU A 61 1.79 -3.17 -5.74
C LEU A 61 1.24 -1.92 -6.41
N GLN A 62 0.36 -2.08 -7.39
CA GLN A 62 -0.26 -0.92 -8.02
C GLN A 62 -1.18 -0.21 -7.04
N ARG A 63 -1.89 -0.97 -6.21
CA ARG A 63 -2.71 -0.35 -5.16
C ARG A 63 -1.84 0.39 -4.16
N LEU A 64 -0.69 -0.19 -3.81
CA LEU A 64 0.22 0.45 -2.87
C LEU A 64 0.76 1.73 -3.46
N ASP A 65 1.13 1.71 -4.73
CA ASP A 65 1.64 2.90 -5.39
C ASP A 65 0.61 4.02 -5.35
N ALA A 66 -0.63 3.70 -5.64
CA ALA A 66 -1.69 4.70 -5.59
C ALA A 66 -1.94 5.18 -4.16
N ALA A 67 -1.81 4.29 -3.18
CA ALA A 67 -2.00 4.67 -1.79
C ALA A 67 -0.91 5.62 -1.30
N ILE A 68 0.32 5.44 -1.79
CA ILE A 68 1.41 6.34 -1.45
C ILE A 68 1.11 7.75 -1.99
N ALA A 69 0.66 7.81 -3.24
CA ALA A 69 0.30 9.09 -3.82
C ALA A 69 -0.82 9.76 -3.04
N ASP A 70 -1.81 8.95 -2.64
CA ASP A 70 -2.94 9.48 -1.89
C ASP A 70 -2.52 10.03 -0.54
N ALA A 71 -1.55 9.37 0.10
CA ALA A 71 -1.04 9.85 1.37
C ALA A 71 -0.38 11.21 1.23
N TYR A 72 0.40 11.39 0.19
CA TYR A 72 1.10 12.67 0.01
C TYR A 72 0.21 13.76 -0.55
N GLU A 73 -0.71 13.39 -1.42
CA GLU A 73 -1.52 14.40 -2.10
C GLU A 73 -2.78 14.77 -1.33
N ASN A 74 -3.33 13.82 -0.60
CA ASN A 74 -4.63 14.01 0.02
C ASN A 74 -4.64 13.71 1.51
N ASP A 75 -3.48 13.41 2.08
CA ASP A 75 -3.36 13.06 3.50
C ASP A 75 -4.21 11.85 3.88
N ARG A 76 -4.38 10.92 2.96
CA ARG A 76 -5.13 9.71 3.22
C ARG A 76 -4.17 8.56 3.45
N PHE A 77 -4.18 8.04 4.65
CA PHE A 77 -3.26 6.98 5.04
C PHE A 77 -4.03 5.68 5.16
N ALA A 78 -3.89 4.84 4.15
CA ALA A 78 -4.61 3.57 4.10
C ALA A 78 -4.09 2.63 5.18
N ASP A 79 -4.99 2.02 5.93
CA ASP A 79 -4.61 1.12 7.00
C ASP A 79 -5.59 -0.04 7.05
N GLU A 80 -5.32 -1.03 6.21
CA GLU A 80 -6.19 -2.20 6.14
C GLU A 80 -5.84 -3.24 7.19
N ILE A 81 -4.72 -3.06 7.87
CA ILE A 81 -4.30 -4.00 8.91
C ILE A 81 -5.00 -3.69 10.23
N ASN A 82 -4.89 -2.46 10.69
CA ASN A 82 -5.47 -2.08 11.97
C ASN A 82 -6.91 -1.62 11.86
N ARG A 83 -7.29 -1.16 10.69
CA ARG A 83 -8.65 -0.71 10.43
C ARG A 83 -9.14 -1.34 9.14
N PRO A 84 -9.51 -2.62 9.22
CA PRO A 84 -9.95 -3.30 8.00
C PRO A 84 -11.07 -2.52 7.32
N GLN A 85 -11.03 -2.52 6.01
CA GLN A 85 -12.05 -1.84 5.25
C GLN A 85 -13.39 -2.49 5.47
N PRO A 86 -14.44 -1.72 5.71
CA PRO A 86 -15.76 -2.30 5.77
C PRO A 86 -16.19 -2.79 4.41
N SER A 87 -17.18 -3.65 4.39
CA SER A 87 -17.68 -4.09 3.11
C SER A 87 -18.20 -2.89 2.33
N PRO A 88 -18.21 -2.96 1.02
CA PRO A 88 -18.65 -1.82 0.22
C PRO A 88 -20.07 -1.36 0.53
N ALA A 89 -20.89 -2.22 1.10
CA ALA A 89 -22.24 -1.84 1.42
C ALA A 89 -22.36 -0.97 2.64
N GLN A 90 -21.32 -0.83 3.45
CA GLN A 90 -21.39 -0.04 4.67
C GLN A 90 -21.04 1.39 4.38
N PRO A 91 -21.93 2.26 4.79
CA PRO A 91 -21.57 3.66 4.72
C PRO A 91 -20.52 3.96 5.75
N ARG A 92 -20.02 4.82 5.87
CA ARG A 92 -19.03 5.03 6.82
C ARG A 92 -19.20 5.70 7.99
N LYS A 93 -19.59 5.36 8.43
CA LYS A 93 -19.72 5.75 9.25
C LYS A 93 -19.29 6.52 9.97
N ARG A 94 -19.49 6.94 9.88
CA ARG A 94 -19.28 7.66 10.34
C ARG A 94 -19.24 8.11 11.34
N ARG A 95 -19.51 8.21 11.37
CA ARG A 95 -19.67 8.65 12.05
C ARG A 95 -19.74 9.02 12.87
N ARG A 96 -20.02 9.09 13.10
CA ARG A 96 -20.30 9.54 13.67
C ARG A 96 -20.23 9.86 14.24
#